data_5b37d42d01e3b84439fa2e9b3d7dd0c5
#
_entry.id   5b37d42d01e3b84439fa2e9b3d7dd0c5
#
_cell.length_a   1.000
_cell.length_b   1.000
_cell.length_c   1.000
_cell.angle_alpha   90.00
_cell.angle_beta   90.00
_cell.angle_gamma   90.00
#
_symmetry.space_group_name_H-M   'P 1'
#
loop_
_entity.id
_entity.type
_entity.pdbx_description
1 polymer ?
#
loop_
_entity_poly.entity_id
_entity_poly.type
_entity_poly.pdbx_seq_one_letter_code
_entity_poly.pdbx_strand_id
1 'polypeptide(L)'
;MSDLSLRLVVVGGLIAVVFLVVLYLRRRDRAESIRMGNVGFDPGIYLFTSATCATCEKARQQLERRLGQAGFVEYTWEQHAETFTTLGIDRVPCTLVIDEGGGGVLWRGQPDRMISGVDP
;
A
#
# COMPACT_ATOMS: atom_id res chain seq x y z
N MET A 1 1.39 40.20 30.37
CA MET A 1 2.30 39.03 30.42
C MET A 1 1.58 37.70 30.18
N SER A 2 0.43 37.51 30.80
CA SER A 2 -0.34 36.26 30.61
C SER A 2 -0.82 36.02 29.18
N ASP A 3 -1.17 37.07 28.43
CA ASP A 3 -1.70 36.94 27.08
C ASP A 3 -0.62 36.45 26.08
N LEU A 4 0.60 36.94 26.20
CA LEU A 4 1.70 36.49 25.35
C LEU A 4 2.09 35.05 25.65
N SER A 5 2.18 34.69 26.93
CA SER A 5 2.47 33.34 27.37
C SER A 5 1.38 32.37 26.93
N LEU A 6 0.13 32.77 27.09
CA LEU A 6 -1.02 31.96 26.67
C LEU A 6 -1.01 31.74 25.15
N ARG A 7 -0.75 32.78 24.39
CA ARG A 7 -0.67 32.67 22.93
C ARG A 7 0.47 31.73 22.49
N LEU A 8 1.62 31.84 23.14
CA LEU A 8 2.75 30.95 22.83
C LEU A 8 2.42 29.49 23.16
N VAL A 9 1.75 29.24 24.28
CA VAL A 9 1.33 27.88 24.67
C VAL A 9 0.32 27.33 23.66
N VAL A 10 -0.66 28.12 23.26
CA VAL A 10 -1.69 27.71 22.31
C VAL A 10 -1.07 27.39 20.92
N VAL A 11 -0.22 28.28 20.44
CA VAL A 11 0.46 28.07 19.13
C VAL A 11 1.38 26.86 19.21
N GLY A 12 2.17 26.71 20.25
CA GLY A 12 3.03 25.56 20.46
C GLY A 12 2.25 24.26 20.54
N GLY A 13 1.11 24.27 21.24
CA GLY A 13 0.23 23.13 21.32
C GLY A 13 -0.38 22.73 19.97
N LEU A 14 -0.81 23.71 19.18
CA LEU A 14 -1.34 23.45 17.84
C LEU A 14 -0.28 22.86 16.93
N ILE A 15 0.95 23.40 16.93
CA ILE A 15 2.05 22.87 16.14
C ILE A 15 2.35 21.42 16.55
N ALA A 16 2.38 21.14 17.85
CA ALA A 16 2.62 19.79 18.34
C ALA A 16 1.54 18.81 17.88
N VAL A 17 0.27 19.21 17.93
CA VAL A 17 -0.85 18.38 17.49
C VAL A 17 -0.75 18.09 15.99
N VAL A 18 -0.49 19.11 15.18
CA VAL A 18 -0.34 18.95 13.73
C VAL A 18 0.82 18.00 13.42
N PHE A 19 1.95 18.17 14.12
CA PHE A 19 3.12 17.32 13.93
C PHE A 19 2.81 15.86 14.28
N LEU A 20 2.10 15.62 15.40
CA LEU A 20 1.70 14.28 15.80
C LEU A 20 0.73 13.64 14.80
N VAL A 21 -0.23 14.42 14.29
CA VAL A 21 -1.16 13.94 13.27
C VAL A 21 -0.41 13.55 11.98
N VAL A 22 0.51 14.39 11.55
CA VAL A 22 1.33 14.09 10.35
C VAL A 22 2.16 12.83 10.56
N LEU A 23 2.80 12.68 11.73
CA LEU A 23 3.56 11.47 12.03
C LEU A 23 2.67 10.21 12.06
N TYR A 24 1.48 10.33 12.65
CA TYR A 24 0.52 9.23 12.70
C TYR A 24 0.10 8.80 11.29
N LEU A 25 -0.23 9.76 10.41
CA LEU A 25 -0.62 9.47 9.04
C LEU A 25 0.52 8.85 8.25
N ARG A 26 1.76 9.31 8.46
CA ARG A 26 2.94 8.70 7.81
C ARG A 26 3.16 7.26 8.27
N ARG A 27 2.99 7.00 9.56
CA ARG A 27 3.09 5.64 10.10
C ARG A 27 2.00 4.73 9.54
N ARG A 28 0.79 5.27 9.40
CA ARG A 28 -0.33 4.54 8.81
C ARG A 28 -0.05 4.18 7.36
N ASP A 29 0.52 5.09 6.60
CA ASP A 29 0.92 4.84 5.21
C ASP A 29 1.98 3.75 5.13
N ARG A 30 2.92 3.73 6.06
CA ARG A 30 3.94 2.66 6.13
C ARG A 30 3.33 1.31 6.51
N ALA A 31 2.27 1.30 7.31
CA ALA A 31 1.57 0.07 7.69
C ALA A 31 0.79 -0.55 6.52
N GLU A 32 0.70 0.13 5.38
CA GLU A 32 0.10 -0.42 4.15
C GLU A 32 0.97 -1.48 3.50
N SER A 33 2.28 -1.52 3.79
CA SER A 33 3.16 -2.57 3.28
C SER A 33 3.39 -3.63 4.35
N ILE A 34 3.14 -4.89 4.01
CA ILE A 34 3.29 -6.04 4.91
C ILE A 34 4.32 -6.98 4.30
N ARG A 35 5.36 -7.29 5.08
CA ARG A 35 6.32 -8.32 4.68
C ARG A 35 5.71 -9.69 4.87
N MET A 36 5.76 -10.48 3.83
CA MET A 36 5.31 -11.86 3.85
C MET A 36 6.52 -12.76 3.72
N GLY A 37 6.48 -13.90 4.39
CA GLY A 37 7.49 -14.92 4.21
C GLY A 37 7.36 -15.60 2.84
N ASN A 38 7.99 -16.74 2.68
CA ASN A 38 7.89 -17.52 1.44
C ASN A 38 6.44 -17.94 1.22
N VAL A 39 5.82 -17.41 0.16
CA VAL A 39 4.41 -17.67 -0.17
C VAL A 39 4.23 -18.72 -1.26
N GLY A 40 5.33 -19.28 -1.75
CA GLY A 40 5.29 -20.35 -2.75
C GLY A 40 5.03 -19.86 -4.18
N PHE A 41 5.08 -18.57 -4.43
CA PHE A 41 4.94 -18.01 -5.77
C PHE A 41 6.31 -17.76 -6.40
N ASP A 42 6.35 -17.79 -7.72
CA ASP A 42 7.53 -17.42 -8.47
C ASP A 42 7.83 -15.91 -8.31
N PRO A 43 9.10 -15.49 -8.42
CA PRO A 43 9.42 -14.06 -8.38
C PRO A 43 8.65 -13.27 -9.43
N GLY A 44 8.13 -12.12 -9.03
CA GLY A 44 7.35 -11.28 -9.92
C GLY A 44 6.41 -10.36 -9.18
N ILE A 45 5.53 -9.73 -9.94
CA ILE A 45 4.55 -8.78 -9.42
C ILE A 45 3.15 -9.32 -9.69
N TYR A 46 2.33 -9.35 -8.65
CA TYR A 46 0.97 -9.89 -8.68
C TYR A 46 -0.01 -8.82 -8.20
N LEU A 47 -1.06 -8.58 -8.99
CA LEU A 47 -2.10 -7.62 -8.65
C LEU A 47 -3.37 -8.38 -8.23
N PHE A 48 -3.91 -8.05 -7.07
CA PHE A 48 -5.13 -8.65 -6.55
C PHE A 48 -6.28 -7.66 -6.67
N THR A 49 -7.34 -8.05 -7.36
CA THR A 49 -8.48 -7.20 -7.67
C THR A 49 -9.81 -7.92 -7.44
N SER A 50 -10.92 -7.19 -7.62
CA SER A 50 -12.27 -7.74 -7.60
C SER A 50 -13.11 -7.07 -8.69
N ALA A 51 -14.08 -7.78 -9.24
CA ALA A 51 -14.98 -7.23 -10.25
C ALA A 51 -15.83 -6.08 -9.71
N THR A 52 -16.07 -6.04 -8.38
CA THR A 52 -16.86 -5.00 -7.74
C THR A 52 -16.03 -3.81 -7.25
N CYS A 53 -14.73 -3.83 -7.46
CA CYS A 53 -13.83 -2.80 -6.98
C CYS A 53 -13.69 -1.66 -7.99
N ALA A 54 -14.16 -0.47 -7.65
CA ALA A 54 -14.10 0.69 -8.54
C ALA A 54 -12.69 1.21 -8.76
N THR A 55 -11.79 1.02 -7.80
CA THR A 55 -10.41 1.53 -7.86
C THR A 55 -9.43 0.53 -8.44
N CYS A 56 -9.82 -0.72 -8.64
CA CYS A 56 -8.94 -1.75 -9.18
C CYS A 56 -8.59 -1.52 -10.65
N GLU A 57 -9.52 -0.96 -11.43
CA GLU A 57 -9.25 -0.59 -12.83
C GLU A 57 -8.11 0.42 -12.92
N LYS A 58 -8.12 1.41 -12.04
CA LYS A 58 -7.05 2.42 -11.96
C LYS A 58 -5.72 1.77 -11.58
N ALA A 59 -5.74 0.85 -10.62
CA ALA A 59 -4.55 0.12 -10.21
C ALA A 59 -3.97 -0.71 -11.36
N ARG A 60 -4.82 -1.39 -12.12
CA ARG A 60 -4.41 -2.15 -13.29
C ARG A 60 -3.75 -1.25 -14.34
N GLN A 61 -4.36 -0.10 -14.63
CA GLN A 61 -3.82 0.85 -15.58
C GLN A 61 -2.46 1.39 -15.14
N GLN A 62 -2.27 1.65 -13.85
CA GLN A 62 -0.99 2.11 -13.31
C GLN A 62 0.11 1.07 -13.54
N LEU A 63 -0.15 -0.20 -13.26
CA LEU A 63 0.81 -1.27 -13.48
C LEU A 63 1.08 -1.49 -14.97
N GLU A 64 0.07 -1.45 -15.81
CA GLU A 64 0.23 -1.60 -17.26
C GLU A 64 1.12 -0.50 -17.84
N ARG A 65 0.96 0.73 -17.38
CA ARG A 65 1.79 1.85 -17.83
C ARG A 65 3.24 1.73 -17.41
N ARG A 66 3.50 1.16 -16.24
CA ARG A 66 4.85 1.05 -15.69
C ARG A 66 5.57 -0.22 -16.11
N LEU A 67 4.86 -1.32 -16.20
CA LEU A 67 5.45 -2.66 -16.38
C LEU A 67 5.03 -3.32 -17.70
N GLY A 68 4.02 -2.78 -18.38
CA GLY A 68 3.40 -3.45 -19.50
C GLY A 68 2.47 -4.58 -19.05
N GLN A 69 1.65 -5.08 -19.96
CA GLN A 69 0.68 -6.14 -19.65
C GLN A 69 1.33 -7.44 -19.21
N ALA A 70 2.51 -7.73 -19.72
CA ALA A 70 3.24 -8.94 -19.36
C ALA A 70 4.11 -8.80 -18.11
N GLY A 71 4.19 -7.59 -17.51
CA GLY A 71 5.04 -7.32 -16.37
C GLY A 71 4.44 -7.71 -15.03
N PHE A 72 3.18 -8.11 -14.99
CA PHE A 72 2.51 -8.53 -13.77
C PHE A 72 1.39 -9.53 -14.07
N VAL A 73 0.96 -10.27 -13.04
CA VAL A 73 -0.15 -11.22 -13.13
C VAL A 73 -1.29 -10.71 -12.25
N GLU A 74 -2.52 -10.72 -12.77
CA GLU A 74 -3.69 -10.29 -12.03
C GLU A 74 -4.47 -11.51 -11.51
N TYR A 75 -4.81 -11.47 -10.21
CA TYR A 75 -5.70 -12.43 -9.57
C TYR A 75 -6.96 -11.73 -9.14
N THR A 76 -8.12 -12.23 -9.55
CA THR A 76 -9.41 -11.70 -9.15
C THR A 76 -10.01 -12.53 -8.03
N TRP A 77 -10.71 -11.89 -7.12
CA TRP A 77 -11.39 -12.58 -6.02
C TRP A 77 -12.35 -13.65 -6.51
N GLU A 78 -13.07 -13.35 -7.58
CA GLU A 78 -14.10 -14.24 -8.13
C GLU A 78 -13.52 -15.56 -8.65
N GLN A 79 -12.27 -15.54 -9.11
CA GLN A 79 -11.59 -16.71 -9.67
C GLN A 79 -10.61 -17.36 -8.72
N HIS A 80 -10.06 -16.58 -7.76
CA HIS A 80 -8.95 -17.01 -6.90
C HIS A 80 -9.20 -16.72 -5.43
N ALA A 81 -10.44 -16.92 -4.95
CA ALA A 81 -10.81 -16.66 -3.56
C ALA A 81 -9.94 -17.41 -2.55
N GLU A 82 -9.54 -18.64 -2.86
CA GLU A 82 -8.68 -19.44 -1.99
C GLU A 82 -7.30 -18.80 -1.83
N THR A 83 -6.73 -18.26 -2.92
CA THR A 83 -5.45 -17.57 -2.88
C THR A 83 -5.53 -16.34 -1.98
N PHE A 84 -6.60 -15.57 -2.09
CA PHE A 84 -6.82 -14.40 -1.24
C PHE A 84 -6.89 -14.80 0.24
N THR A 85 -7.60 -15.87 0.55
CA THR A 85 -7.73 -16.37 1.92
C THR A 85 -6.39 -16.87 2.46
N THR A 86 -5.65 -17.63 1.66
CA THR A 86 -4.35 -18.16 2.05
C THR A 86 -3.35 -17.04 2.34
N LEU A 87 -3.36 -15.97 1.55
CA LEU A 87 -2.45 -14.84 1.73
C LEU A 87 -2.97 -13.81 2.73
N GLY A 88 -4.19 -13.96 3.23
CA GLY A 88 -4.76 -13.01 4.17
C GLY A 88 -5.15 -11.68 3.53
N ILE A 89 -5.46 -11.68 2.24
CA ILE A 89 -5.84 -10.46 1.52
C ILE A 89 -7.31 -10.17 1.77
N ASP A 90 -7.57 -9.07 2.47
CA ASP A 90 -8.92 -8.63 2.84
C ASP A 90 -9.35 -7.34 2.14
N ARG A 91 -8.45 -6.70 1.40
CA ARG A 91 -8.70 -5.44 0.71
C ARG A 91 -8.15 -5.47 -0.71
N VAL A 92 -8.85 -4.83 -1.62
CA VAL A 92 -8.40 -4.64 -2.99
C VAL A 92 -8.44 -3.15 -3.32
N PRO A 93 -7.56 -2.63 -4.19
CA PRO A 93 -6.49 -3.34 -4.86
C PRO A 93 -5.29 -3.60 -3.93
N CYS A 94 -4.62 -4.74 -4.12
CA CYS A 94 -3.38 -5.08 -3.45
C CYS A 94 -2.35 -5.53 -4.47
N THR A 95 -1.09 -5.22 -4.24
CA THR A 95 0.01 -5.67 -5.10
C THR A 95 1.00 -6.48 -4.28
N LEU A 96 1.31 -7.68 -4.72
CA LEU A 96 2.29 -8.54 -4.10
C LEU A 96 3.54 -8.56 -4.96
N VAL A 97 4.68 -8.20 -4.38
CA VAL A 97 5.98 -8.23 -5.05
C VAL A 97 6.79 -9.36 -4.42
N ILE A 98 7.22 -10.32 -5.22
CA ILE A 98 8.02 -11.45 -4.76
C ILE A 98 9.42 -11.32 -5.34
N ASP A 99 10.42 -11.33 -4.46
CA ASP A 99 11.82 -11.23 -4.85
C ASP A 99 12.39 -12.60 -5.26
N GLU A 100 13.62 -12.62 -5.73
CA GLU A 100 14.30 -13.83 -6.18
C GLU A 100 14.52 -14.86 -5.07
N GLY A 101 14.52 -14.41 -3.82
CA GLY A 101 14.64 -15.29 -2.67
C GLY A 101 13.33 -15.92 -2.21
N GLY A 102 12.22 -15.60 -2.87
CA GLY A 102 10.90 -16.11 -2.53
C GLY A 102 10.16 -15.30 -1.47
N GLY A 103 10.81 -14.30 -0.89
CA GLY A 103 10.17 -13.39 0.07
C GLY A 103 9.28 -12.39 -0.64
N GLY A 104 8.13 -12.07 -0.04
CA GLY A 104 7.15 -11.19 -0.62
C GLY A 104 6.87 -9.95 0.24
N VAL A 105 6.47 -8.88 -0.43
CA VAL A 105 5.93 -7.68 0.21
C VAL A 105 4.56 -7.42 -0.37
N LEU A 106 3.55 -7.42 0.48
CA LEU A 106 2.18 -7.11 0.08
C LEU A 106 1.95 -5.62 0.27
N TRP A 107 1.64 -4.93 -0.81
CA TRP A 107 1.35 -3.51 -0.81
C TRP A 107 -0.16 -3.30 -0.96
N ARG A 108 -0.78 -2.65 0.01
CA ARG A 108 -2.20 -2.32 -0.03
C ARG A 108 -2.40 -0.93 -0.62
N GLY A 109 -3.38 -0.81 -1.50
CA GLY A 109 -3.71 0.46 -2.13
C GLY A 109 -3.20 0.58 -3.55
N GLN A 110 -3.04 1.81 -4.03
CA GLN A 110 -2.66 2.06 -5.42
C GLN A 110 -1.19 1.76 -5.68
N PRO A 111 -0.85 1.06 -6.78
CA PRO A 111 0.53 0.68 -7.08
C PRO A 111 1.49 1.86 -7.28
N ASP A 112 1.00 3.02 -7.69
CA ASP A 112 1.85 4.19 -7.92
C ASP A 112 2.64 4.58 -6.68
N ARG A 113 2.05 4.45 -5.49
CA ARG A 113 2.75 4.72 -4.23
C ARG A 113 3.89 3.75 -4.00
N MET A 114 3.67 2.48 -4.31
CA MET A 114 4.70 1.45 -4.19
C MET A 114 5.88 1.76 -5.12
N ILE A 115 5.59 2.06 -6.37
CA ILE A 115 6.60 2.32 -7.39
C ILE A 115 7.38 3.60 -7.06
N SER A 116 6.67 4.64 -6.59
CA SER A 116 7.31 5.90 -6.19
C SER A 116 8.22 5.73 -4.98
N GLY A 117 7.93 4.78 -4.10
CA GLY A 117 8.77 4.48 -2.94
C GLY A 117 9.99 3.64 -3.26
N VAL A 118 10.01 2.94 -4.40
CA VAL A 118 11.10 2.04 -4.82
C VAL A 118 12.05 2.73 -5.79
N ASP A 119 11.54 3.66 -6.58
CA ASP A 119 12.33 4.43 -7.54
C ASP A 119 13.12 5.52 -6.79
N PRO A 120 14.45 5.49 -6.82
CA PRO A 120 15.26 6.53 -6.20
C PRO A 120 15.15 7.87 -6.93
#